data_d3a9c0845bc12ee01d5afbddc1decc73
#
_entry.id   d3a9c0845bc12ee01d5afbddc1decc73
#
_cell.length_a   1.000
_cell.length_b   1.000
_cell.length_c   1.000
_cell.angle_alpha   90.00
_cell.angle_beta   90.00
_cell.angle_gamma   90.00
#
_symmetry.space_group_name_H-M   'P 1'
#
loop_
_entity.id
_entity.type
_entity.pdbx_description
1 polymer ?
#
loop_
_entity_poly.entity_id
_entity_poly.type
_entity_poly.pdbx_seq_one_letter_code
_entity_poly.pdbx_strand_id
1 'polypeptide(L)'
;MRSCNQDFGFVVDNSASVRNHWAQQKTFIQKLIQPIIISPKGGHAAVTLFSDQAALMIRFSDHTTTAQFEYTLEDLPYWGSTTRVDLGLEVALEEMFQESNGMRSDARQTVFLITDGQQIGVDYDEWRQRFNKAGIRIVVIGVGNVRHRDLRHMVNDAGDLYFAKDFDILISEPFIKNINLCGGK
;
A
#
# COMPACT_ATOMS: atom_id res chain seq x y z
N MET A 1 -20.19 -5.76 7.51
CA MET A 1 -19.14 -4.73 7.51
C MET A 1 -18.24 -4.99 8.69
N ARG A 2 -16.95 -5.22 8.48
CA ARG A 2 -15.99 -5.38 9.58
C ARG A 2 -15.44 -3.99 9.91
N SER A 3 -15.80 -3.43 11.03
CA SER A 3 -15.16 -2.23 11.55
C SER A 3 -13.78 -2.61 12.08
N CYS A 4 -12.74 -2.42 11.27
CA CYS A 4 -11.38 -2.48 11.79
C CYS A 4 -10.95 -1.04 12.11
N ASN A 5 -10.61 -0.77 13.36
CA ASN A 5 -9.93 0.47 13.71
C ASN A 5 -8.48 0.36 13.23
N GLN A 6 -8.23 0.81 11.98
CA GLN A 6 -6.95 0.66 11.31
C GLN A 6 -6.61 1.87 10.45
N ASP A 7 -5.31 2.14 10.36
CA ASP A 7 -4.71 3.06 9.43
C ASP A 7 -4.03 2.25 8.31
N PHE A 8 -4.52 2.41 7.08
CA PHE A 8 -4.07 1.70 5.88
C PHE A 8 -3.18 2.60 5.03
N GLY A 9 -1.88 2.34 5.04
CA GLY A 9 -0.93 3.02 4.16
C GLY A 9 -0.72 2.23 2.86
N PHE A 10 -0.75 2.91 1.72
CA PHE A 10 -0.46 2.32 0.41
C PHE A 10 0.84 2.91 -0.13
N VAL A 11 1.81 2.06 -0.42
CA VAL A 11 3.06 2.40 -1.11
C VAL A 11 2.95 1.84 -2.52
N VAL A 12 2.78 2.72 -3.50
CA VAL A 12 2.29 2.35 -4.83
C VAL A 12 3.33 2.67 -5.90
N ASP A 13 3.65 1.66 -6.68
CA ASP A 13 4.53 1.77 -7.83
C ASP A 13 3.95 2.70 -8.90
N ASN A 14 4.68 3.76 -9.21
CA ASN A 14 4.33 4.76 -10.22
C ASN A 14 5.41 4.86 -11.32
N SER A 15 6.17 3.77 -11.51
CA SER A 15 7.27 3.67 -12.46
C SER A 15 6.80 3.50 -13.91
N ALA A 16 7.74 3.49 -14.85
CA ALA A 16 7.42 3.40 -16.28
C ALA A 16 6.68 2.13 -16.68
N SER A 17 6.93 1.00 -15.99
CA SER A 17 6.31 -0.30 -16.28
C SER A 17 4.79 -0.30 -16.04
N VAL A 18 4.31 0.51 -15.10
CA VAL A 18 2.88 0.57 -14.74
C VAL A 18 2.08 1.58 -15.56
N ARG A 19 2.66 2.25 -16.54
CA ARG A 19 2.00 3.31 -17.32
C ARG A 19 0.58 2.94 -17.79
N ASN A 20 0.45 1.79 -18.43
CA ASN A 20 -0.81 1.32 -18.99
C ASN A 20 -1.74 0.70 -17.94
N HIS A 21 -1.28 0.59 -16.70
CA HIS A 21 -1.98 -0.07 -15.60
C HIS A 21 -2.21 0.85 -14.40
N TRP A 22 -1.87 2.13 -14.54
CA TRP A 22 -2.04 3.11 -13.46
C TRP A 22 -3.49 3.20 -12.97
N ALA A 23 -4.44 3.22 -13.90
CA ALA A 23 -5.86 3.19 -13.55
C ALA A 23 -6.27 1.93 -12.77
N GLN A 24 -5.72 0.78 -13.13
CA GLN A 24 -6.01 -0.50 -12.44
C GLN A 24 -5.45 -0.51 -11.02
N GLN A 25 -4.28 0.08 -10.78
CA GLN A 25 -3.76 0.21 -9.41
C GLN A 25 -4.68 1.07 -8.53
N LYS A 26 -5.17 2.20 -9.03
CA LYS A 26 -6.15 3.03 -8.32
C LYS A 26 -7.45 2.26 -8.06
N THR A 27 -7.97 1.58 -9.07
CA THR A 27 -9.15 0.71 -8.94
C THR A 27 -8.94 -0.39 -7.89
N PHE A 28 -7.76 -0.98 -7.83
CA PHE A 28 -7.43 -1.98 -6.79
C PHE A 28 -7.56 -1.40 -5.39
N ILE A 29 -6.96 -0.23 -5.14
CA ILE A 29 -7.04 0.43 -3.84
C ILE A 29 -8.50 0.74 -3.48
N GLN A 30 -9.28 1.30 -4.39
CA GLN A 30 -10.72 1.59 -4.18
C GLN A 30 -11.49 0.33 -3.77
N LYS A 31 -11.35 -0.75 -4.54
CA LYS A 31 -12.02 -2.02 -4.25
C LYS A 31 -11.55 -2.64 -2.94
N LEU A 32 -10.26 -2.53 -2.63
CA LEU A 32 -9.70 -3.08 -1.40
C LEU A 32 -10.24 -2.39 -0.16
N ILE A 33 -10.40 -1.06 -0.20
CA ILE A 33 -10.92 -0.28 0.93
C ILE A 33 -12.46 -0.22 0.99
N GLN A 34 -13.17 -0.64 -0.05
CA GLN A 34 -14.64 -0.57 -0.12
C GLN A 34 -15.37 -1.13 1.11
N PRO A 35 -14.91 -2.25 1.74
CA PRO A 35 -15.53 -2.74 2.98
C PRO A 35 -15.26 -1.88 4.21
N ILE A 36 -14.36 -0.89 4.08
CA ILE A 36 -13.90 -0.04 5.17
C ILE A 36 -14.58 1.31 5.04
N ILE A 37 -15.13 1.78 6.16
CA ILE A 37 -15.69 3.13 6.21
C ILE A 37 -14.59 4.07 6.67
N ILE A 38 -14.10 4.91 5.76
CA ILE A 38 -13.23 6.02 6.13
C ILE A 38 -14.08 7.06 6.85
N SER A 39 -13.73 7.32 8.11
CA SER A 39 -14.41 8.28 8.95
C SER A 39 -13.51 8.64 10.13
N PRO A 40 -13.78 9.72 10.88
CA PRO A 40 -12.95 10.11 12.03
C PRO A 40 -12.79 9.03 13.10
N LYS A 41 -13.75 8.08 13.19
CA LYS A 41 -13.72 6.94 14.12
C LYS A 41 -13.59 5.59 13.44
N GLY A 42 -13.55 5.56 12.12
CA GLY A 42 -13.44 4.35 11.30
C GLY A 42 -12.00 4.09 10.85
N GLY A 43 -11.85 3.53 9.64
CA GLY A 43 -10.55 3.39 9.00
C GLY A 43 -10.01 4.72 8.48
N HIS A 44 -8.69 4.87 8.44
CA HIS A 44 -8.01 5.93 7.71
C HIS A 44 -7.17 5.33 6.59
N ALA A 45 -6.98 6.08 5.51
CA ALA A 45 -6.14 5.65 4.39
C ALA A 45 -5.18 6.75 3.96
N ALA A 46 -3.95 6.36 3.61
CA ALA A 46 -2.90 7.24 3.11
C ALA A 46 -2.20 6.60 1.91
N VAL A 47 -1.63 7.42 1.02
CA VAL A 47 -0.98 6.96 -0.20
C VAL A 47 0.35 7.65 -0.41
N THR A 48 1.40 6.86 -0.57
CA THR A 48 2.72 7.26 -1.07
C THR A 48 2.90 6.69 -2.48
N LEU A 49 3.33 7.52 -3.41
CA LEU A 49 3.77 7.08 -4.73
C LEU A 49 5.29 7.02 -4.78
N PHE A 50 5.82 6.06 -5.55
CA PHE A 50 7.25 6.00 -5.84
C PHE A 50 7.55 5.67 -7.29
N SER A 51 8.63 6.26 -7.80
CA SER A 51 9.29 5.94 -9.07
C SER A 51 10.80 6.13 -8.89
N ASP A 52 11.47 7.08 -9.55
CA ASP A 52 12.82 7.58 -9.23
C ASP A 52 12.82 8.56 -8.05
N GLN A 53 11.67 8.97 -7.62
CA GLN A 53 11.38 9.77 -6.43
C GLN A 53 10.21 9.15 -5.66
N ALA A 54 9.96 9.60 -4.44
CA ALA A 54 8.77 9.22 -3.69
C ALA A 54 8.16 10.43 -2.98
N ALA A 55 6.85 10.41 -2.77
CA ALA A 55 6.14 11.45 -2.04
C ALA A 55 4.88 10.90 -1.38
N LEU A 56 4.58 11.43 -0.19
CA LEU A 56 3.30 11.24 0.50
C LEU A 56 2.24 12.11 -0.19
N MET A 57 1.34 11.47 -0.93
CA MET A 57 0.33 12.14 -1.76
C MET A 57 -0.99 12.35 -1.03
N ILE A 58 -1.37 11.40 -0.17
CA ILE A 58 -2.58 11.45 0.67
C ILE A 58 -2.18 11.09 2.10
N ARG A 59 -2.46 11.97 3.04
CA ARG A 59 -2.23 11.74 4.47
C ARG A 59 -3.44 11.05 5.11
N PHE A 60 -3.26 10.39 6.22
CA PHE A 60 -4.37 9.82 6.99
C PHE A 60 -5.39 10.86 7.45
N SER A 61 -4.95 12.10 7.66
CA SER A 61 -5.80 13.22 8.11
C SER A 61 -6.52 13.97 7.00
N ASP A 62 -6.22 13.71 5.71
CA ASP A 62 -6.75 14.52 4.60
C ASP A 62 -8.23 14.28 4.33
N HIS A 63 -8.75 13.10 4.66
CA HIS A 63 -10.12 12.72 4.32
C HIS A 63 -10.88 12.13 5.49
N THR A 64 -12.14 12.51 5.59
CA THR A 64 -13.08 12.04 6.63
C THR A 64 -14.19 11.15 6.06
N THR A 65 -14.21 10.93 4.74
CA THR A 65 -15.16 10.03 4.06
C THR A 65 -14.48 9.24 2.96
N THR A 66 -15.00 8.04 2.68
CA THR A 66 -14.52 7.20 1.57
C THR A 66 -14.61 7.91 0.23
N ALA A 67 -15.71 8.65 -0.03
CA ALA A 67 -15.88 9.37 -1.28
C ALA A 67 -14.84 10.47 -1.51
N GLN A 68 -14.44 11.20 -0.45
CA GLN A 68 -13.37 12.20 -0.56
C GLN A 68 -12.02 11.54 -0.88
N PHE A 69 -11.72 10.43 -0.22
CA PHE A 69 -10.49 9.67 -0.48
C PHE A 69 -10.45 9.15 -1.93
N GLU A 70 -11.52 8.53 -2.40
CA GLU A 70 -11.63 7.99 -3.76
C GLU A 70 -11.48 9.10 -4.82
N TYR A 71 -12.09 10.27 -4.58
CA TYR A 71 -11.95 11.42 -5.47
C TYR A 71 -10.49 11.87 -5.60
N THR A 72 -9.79 12.03 -4.47
CA THR A 72 -8.36 12.42 -4.49
C THR A 72 -7.47 11.33 -5.08
N LEU A 73 -7.77 10.05 -4.80
CA LEU A 73 -7.05 8.92 -5.37
C LEU A 73 -7.13 8.90 -6.91
N GLU A 74 -8.30 9.20 -7.48
CA GLU A 74 -8.47 9.27 -8.93
C GLU A 74 -7.63 10.38 -9.56
N ASP A 75 -7.44 11.49 -8.87
CA ASP A 75 -6.70 12.67 -9.35
C ASP A 75 -5.18 12.55 -9.17
N LEU A 76 -4.68 11.45 -8.60
CA LEU A 76 -3.23 11.25 -8.39
C LEU A 76 -2.47 11.20 -9.72
N PRO A 77 -1.30 11.88 -9.80
CA PRO A 77 -0.52 11.98 -11.03
C PRO A 77 0.16 10.65 -11.39
N TYR A 78 0.49 10.51 -12.67
CA TYR A 78 1.41 9.48 -13.14
C TYR A 78 2.77 10.12 -13.47
N TRP A 79 3.86 9.58 -12.89
CA TRP A 79 5.23 10.12 -13.09
C TRP A 79 6.03 9.37 -14.14
N GLY A 80 5.96 8.03 -14.14
CA GLY A 80 6.85 7.19 -14.93
C GLY A 80 8.26 7.13 -14.31
N SER A 81 9.27 6.77 -15.10
CA SER A 81 10.67 6.67 -14.68
C SER A 81 11.04 5.31 -14.03
N THR A 82 12.13 5.25 -13.28
CA THR A 82 12.66 4.01 -12.68
C THR A 82 11.89 3.57 -11.45
N THR A 83 12.26 2.40 -10.91
CA THR A 83 11.59 1.81 -9.74
C THR A 83 12.50 1.88 -8.52
N ARG A 84 12.22 2.79 -7.59
CA ARG A 84 12.93 2.98 -6.32
C ARG A 84 11.99 2.66 -5.16
N VAL A 85 11.79 1.36 -4.92
CA VAL A 85 10.96 0.85 -3.80
C VAL A 85 11.47 1.36 -2.45
N ASP A 86 12.79 1.43 -2.28
CA ASP A 86 13.43 1.93 -1.06
C ASP A 86 12.97 3.35 -0.70
N LEU A 87 12.86 4.26 -1.67
CA LEU A 87 12.35 5.61 -1.42
C LEU A 87 10.88 5.61 -1.00
N GLY A 88 10.06 4.77 -1.62
CA GLY A 88 8.66 4.61 -1.24
C GLY A 88 8.49 4.10 0.19
N LEU A 89 9.30 3.11 0.58
CA LEU A 89 9.30 2.56 1.93
C LEU A 89 9.82 3.57 2.96
N GLU A 90 10.83 4.36 2.61
CA GLU A 90 11.36 5.43 3.46
C GLU A 90 10.30 6.50 3.75
N VAL A 91 9.63 7.02 2.72
CA VAL A 91 8.54 8.00 2.88
C VAL A 91 7.39 7.41 3.70
N ALA A 92 7.05 6.13 3.50
CA ALA A 92 6.01 5.49 4.30
C ALA A 92 6.39 5.44 5.78
N LEU A 93 7.62 5.06 6.11
CA LEU A 93 8.06 4.90 7.49
C LEU A 93 8.30 6.25 8.18
N GLU A 94 8.95 7.20 7.50
CA GLU A 94 9.42 8.44 8.11
C GLU A 94 8.40 9.60 8.01
N GLU A 95 7.44 9.51 7.08
CA GLU A 95 6.43 10.56 6.87
C GLU A 95 5.00 10.05 7.02
N MET A 96 4.60 9.00 6.28
CA MET A 96 3.20 8.54 6.24
C MET A 96 2.72 8.11 7.63
N PHE A 97 3.45 7.24 8.31
CA PHE A 97 3.08 6.72 9.62
C PHE A 97 3.57 7.61 10.77
N GLN A 98 3.29 8.91 10.68
CA GLN A 98 3.54 9.91 11.72
C GLN A 98 2.22 10.49 12.24
N GLU A 99 2.14 10.77 13.54
CA GLU A 99 0.97 11.39 14.16
C GLU A 99 0.65 12.75 13.52
N SER A 100 1.68 13.52 13.12
CA SER A 100 1.54 14.78 12.39
C SER A 100 0.81 14.64 11.05
N ASN A 101 0.80 13.46 10.46
CA ASN A 101 0.10 13.13 9.21
C ASN A 101 -1.19 12.30 9.45
N GLY A 102 -1.65 12.25 10.71
CA GLY A 102 -2.93 11.65 11.09
C GLY A 102 -2.88 10.16 11.41
N MET A 103 -1.69 9.56 11.55
CA MET A 103 -1.56 8.21 12.11
C MET A 103 -2.06 8.20 13.55
N ARG A 104 -2.83 7.20 13.93
CA ARG A 104 -3.43 7.07 15.25
C ARG A 104 -2.72 6.01 16.07
N SER A 105 -2.24 6.38 17.27
CA SER A 105 -1.54 5.46 18.17
C SER A 105 -2.44 4.35 18.74
N ASP A 106 -3.76 4.54 18.75
CA ASP A 106 -4.78 3.58 19.22
C ASP A 106 -5.35 2.70 18.08
N ALA A 107 -4.93 2.93 16.83
CA ALA A 107 -5.31 2.12 15.68
C ALA A 107 -4.19 1.13 15.31
N ARG A 108 -4.56 0.04 14.62
CA ARG A 108 -3.56 -0.83 13.99
C ARG A 108 -3.05 -0.20 12.72
N GLN A 109 -1.74 -0.24 12.49
CA GLN A 109 -1.11 0.24 11.28
C GLN A 109 -0.81 -0.91 10.33
N THR A 110 -1.22 -0.76 9.07
CA THR A 110 -0.89 -1.71 8.00
C THR A 110 -0.41 -0.97 6.78
N VAL A 111 0.75 -1.34 6.26
CA VAL A 111 1.27 -0.86 4.98
C VAL A 111 1.09 -1.91 3.91
N PHE A 112 0.55 -1.51 2.76
CA PHE A 112 0.46 -2.30 1.53
C PHE A 112 1.51 -1.81 0.55
N LEU A 113 2.49 -2.64 0.22
CA LEU A 113 3.41 -2.40 -0.88
C LEU A 113 2.83 -3.03 -2.15
N ILE A 114 2.56 -2.23 -3.17
CA ILE A 114 2.05 -2.67 -4.47
C ILE A 114 3.14 -2.40 -5.51
N THR A 115 3.67 -3.46 -6.13
CA THR A 115 4.76 -3.33 -7.12
C THR A 115 4.68 -4.40 -8.20
N ASP A 116 4.97 -4.01 -9.45
CA ASP A 116 5.22 -4.93 -10.56
C ASP A 116 6.72 -5.02 -10.88
N GLY A 117 7.54 -4.23 -10.19
CA GLY A 117 8.95 -4.04 -10.46
C GLY A 117 9.87 -4.73 -9.48
N GLN A 118 11.13 -4.72 -9.86
CA GLN A 118 12.22 -5.25 -9.08
C GLN A 118 13.30 -4.20 -8.99
N GLN A 119 13.54 -3.75 -7.78
CA GLN A 119 14.74 -2.97 -7.51
C GLN A 119 15.85 -3.94 -7.04
N ILE A 120 16.97 -3.94 -7.76
CA ILE A 120 18.16 -4.70 -7.36
C ILE A 120 18.83 -3.98 -6.19
N GLY A 121 19.28 -4.75 -5.19
CA GLY A 121 20.05 -4.22 -4.06
C GLY A 121 19.22 -3.65 -2.92
N VAL A 122 17.92 -3.84 -2.91
CA VAL A 122 17.08 -3.53 -1.73
C VAL A 122 17.22 -4.63 -0.70
N ASP A 123 17.58 -4.27 0.51
CA ASP A 123 17.54 -5.19 1.65
C ASP A 123 16.12 -5.20 2.25
N TYR A 124 15.27 -6.10 1.74
CA TYR A 124 13.91 -6.25 2.22
C TYR A 124 13.81 -6.78 3.65
N ASP A 125 14.82 -7.53 4.14
CA ASP A 125 14.87 -7.97 5.54
C ASP A 125 15.10 -6.77 6.48
N GLU A 126 15.97 -5.83 6.12
CA GLU A 126 16.19 -4.59 6.87
C GLU A 126 14.88 -3.77 6.93
N TRP A 127 14.21 -3.56 5.80
CA TRP A 127 12.94 -2.83 5.76
C TRP A 127 11.87 -3.49 6.61
N ARG A 128 11.73 -4.82 6.51
CA ARG A 128 10.80 -5.58 7.37
C ARG A 128 11.07 -5.33 8.85
N GLN A 129 12.34 -5.37 9.28
CA GLN A 129 12.72 -5.13 10.67
C GLN A 129 12.38 -3.70 11.11
N ARG A 130 12.61 -2.70 10.25
CA ARG A 130 12.27 -1.30 10.56
C ARG A 130 10.77 -1.10 10.76
N PHE A 131 9.93 -1.64 9.88
CA PHE A 131 8.47 -1.57 10.02
C PHE A 131 7.98 -2.34 11.25
N ASN A 132 8.55 -3.50 11.53
CA ASN A 132 8.22 -4.27 12.73
C ASN A 132 8.54 -3.51 14.01
N LYS A 133 9.70 -2.87 14.06
CA LYS A 133 10.09 -2.04 15.20
C LYS A 133 9.12 -0.87 15.41
N ALA A 134 8.54 -0.35 14.35
CA ALA A 134 7.51 0.69 14.40
C ALA A 134 6.10 0.15 14.70
N GLY A 135 5.93 -1.18 14.82
CA GLY A 135 4.62 -1.80 15.07
C GLY A 135 3.70 -1.85 13.86
N ILE A 136 4.23 -1.70 12.64
CA ILE A 136 3.47 -1.64 11.40
C ILE A 136 3.48 -3.01 10.72
N ARG A 137 2.28 -3.57 10.45
CA ARG A 137 2.10 -4.79 9.65
C ARG A 137 2.39 -4.49 8.19
N ILE A 138 3.12 -5.38 7.52
CA ILE A 138 3.46 -5.26 6.10
C ILE A 138 2.69 -6.31 5.32
N VAL A 139 1.98 -5.87 4.29
CA VAL A 139 1.34 -6.70 3.28
C VAL A 139 1.94 -6.35 1.93
N VAL A 140 2.37 -7.35 1.18
CA VAL A 140 2.99 -7.14 -0.14
C VAL A 140 2.11 -7.72 -1.24
N ILE A 141 1.86 -6.92 -2.25
CA ILE A 141 1.12 -7.28 -3.47
C ILE A 141 2.08 -7.19 -4.65
N GLY A 142 2.58 -8.34 -5.09
CA GLY A 142 3.38 -8.43 -6.31
C GLY A 142 2.51 -8.65 -7.53
N VAL A 143 2.76 -7.93 -8.63
CA VAL A 143 1.98 -8.04 -9.86
C VAL A 143 2.89 -8.45 -11.01
N GLY A 144 2.44 -9.42 -11.81
CA GLY A 144 3.17 -9.87 -12.99
C GLY A 144 4.42 -10.68 -12.64
N ASN A 145 5.51 -10.37 -13.29
CA ASN A 145 6.73 -11.19 -13.28
C ASN A 145 7.73 -10.80 -12.17
N VAL A 146 7.24 -10.57 -10.96
CA VAL A 146 8.06 -10.22 -9.80
C VAL A 146 8.81 -11.43 -9.23
N ARG A 147 9.95 -11.20 -8.57
CA ARG A 147 10.68 -12.26 -7.86
C ARG A 147 10.02 -12.55 -6.52
N HIS A 148 9.25 -13.63 -6.49
CA HIS A 148 8.57 -14.10 -5.27
C HIS A 148 9.54 -14.26 -4.08
N ARG A 149 10.73 -14.78 -4.35
CA ARG A 149 11.74 -15.00 -3.33
C ARG A 149 12.15 -13.70 -2.65
N ASP A 150 12.38 -12.64 -3.41
CA ASP A 150 12.86 -11.37 -2.86
C ASP A 150 11.75 -10.70 -2.03
N LEU A 151 10.53 -10.66 -2.55
CA LEU A 151 9.39 -10.07 -1.84
C LEU A 151 9.00 -10.85 -0.57
N ARG A 152 9.31 -12.16 -0.50
CA ARG A 152 9.06 -12.96 0.71
C ARG A 152 9.84 -12.44 1.93
N HIS A 153 10.99 -11.84 1.72
CA HIS A 153 11.79 -11.25 2.78
C HIS A 153 11.17 -9.98 3.37
N MET A 154 10.21 -9.36 2.69
CA MET A 154 9.54 -8.14 3.14
C MET A 154 8.43 -8.41 4.16
N VAL A 155 7.86 -9.62 4.22
CA VAL A 155 6.73 -9.94 5.11
C VAL A 155 7.13 -10.86 6.25
N ASN A 156 6.44 -10.74 7.39
CA ASN A 156 6.63 -11.64 8.53
C ASN A 156 5.91 -12.98 8.31
N ASP A 157 4.66 -12.90 7.89
CA ASP A 157 3.82 -14.07 7.61
C ASP A 157 3.70 -14.25 6.09
N ALA A 158 3.87 -15.50 5.62
CA ALA A 158 3.65 -15.83 4.21
C ALA A 158 2.22 -15.52 3.74
N GLY A 159 1.25 -15.49 4.66
CA GLY A 159 -0.13 -15.09 4.40
C GLY A 159 -0.32 -13.59 4.11
N ASP A 160 0.71 -12.77 4.29
CA ASP A 160 0.71 -11.35 3.96
C ASP A 160 1.37 -11.04 2.60
N LEU A 161 1.74 -12.07 1.85
CA LEU A 161 2.31 -11.97 0.51
C LEU A 161 1.32 -12.50 -0.52
N TYR A 162 0.90 -11.63 -1.44
CA TYR A 162 -0.05 -11.94 -2.50
C TYR A 162 0.57 -11.69 -3.86
N PHE A 163 0.25 -12.55 -4.83
CA PHE A 163 0.70 -12.42 -6.22
C PHE A 163 -0.48 -12.42 -7.18
N ALA A 164 -0.62 -11.35 -7.94
CA ALA A 164 -1.50 -11.28 -9.08
C ALA A 164 -0.70 -11.56 -10.36
N LYS A 165 -1.17 -12.47 -11.21
CA LYS A 165 -0.52 -12.81 -12.48
C LYS A 165 -0.36 -11.58 -13.39
N ASP A 166 -1.34 -10.69 -13.35
CA ASP A 166 -1.40 -9.44 -14.12
C ASP A 166 -2.32 -8.44 -13.42
N PHE A 167 -2.46 -7.25 -13.99
CA PHE A 167 -3.30 -6.20 -13.44
C PHE A 167 -4.81 -6.48 -13.57
N ASP A 168 -5.25 -7.33 -14.49
CA ASP A 168 -6.66 -7.75 -14.57
C ASP A 168 -7.01 -8.66 -13.40
N ILE A 169 -6.11 -9.58 -13.04
CA ILE A 169 -6.27 -10.40 -11.84
C ILE A 169 -6.21 -9.55 -10.57
N LEU A 170 -5.32 -8.54 -10.51
CA LEU A 170 -5.19 -7.64 -9.37
C LEU A 170 -6.53 -7.00 -8.98
N ILE A 171 -7.31 -6.56 -9.96
CA ILE A 171 -8.61 -5.91 -9.72
C ILE A 171 -9.80 -6.88 -9.67
N SER A 172 -9.56 -8.18 -9.79
CA SER A 172 -10.60 -9.19 -9.75
C SER A 172 -11.18 -9.39 -8.34
N GLU A 173 -12.48 -9.63 -8.24
CA GLU A 173 -13.12 -9.88 -6.95
C GLU A 173 -12.52 -11.05 -6.16
N PRO A 174 -12.23 -12.22 -6.78
CA PRO A 174 -11.65 -13.33 -6.03
C PRO A 174 -10.30 -12.97 -5.41
N PHE A 175 -9.45 -12.21 -6.12
CA PHE A 175 -8.16 -11.78 -5.61
C PHE A 175 -8.33 -10.84 -4.42
N ILE A 176 -9.16 -9.80 -4.56
CA ILE A 176 -9.38 -8.80 -3.50
C ILE A 176 -10.00 -9.42 -2.25
N LYS A 177 -11.00 -10.30 -2.41
CA LYS A 177 -11.65 -11.00 -1.28
C LYS A 177 -10.70 -11.93 -0.51
N ASN A 178 -9.62 -12.38 -1.15
CA ASN A 178 -8.62 -13.24 -0.51
C ASN A 178 -7.64 -12.45 0.39
N ILE A 179 -7.56 -11.13 0.23
CA ILE A 179 -6.66 -10.29 1.02
C ILE A 179 -7.24 -10.08 2.41
N ASN A 180 -6.47 -10.47 3.43
CA ASN A 180 -6.86 -10.25 4.82
C ASN A 180 -6.53 -8.80 5.24
N LEU A 181 -7.49 -7.90 5.11
CA LEU A 181 -7.33 -6.49 5.46
C LEU A 181 -7.05 -6.28 6.95
N CYS A 182 -7.83 -6.93 7.81
CA CYS A 182 -7.82 -6.58 9.23
C CYS A 182 -6.71 -7.27 10.03
N GLY A 183 -6.02 -8.24 9.46
CA GLY A 183 -5.02 -9.02 10.18
C GLY A 183 -5.56 -9.66 11.48
N GLY A 184 -5.13 -10.85 11.75
CA GLY A 184 -5.60 -11.64 12.89
C GLY A 184 -6.43 -12.84 12.44
N LYS A 185 -6.04 -13.99 12.95
CA LYS A 185 -6.84 -15.20 12.87
C LYS A 185 -8.04 -15.10 13.80
#